data_a38a1694c59befea6956f0c2d7ceaf61
#
_entry.id   a38a1694c59befea6956f0c2d7ceaf61
#
_cell.length_a   1.000
_cell.length_b   1.000
_cell.length_c   1.000
_cell.angle_alpha   90.00
_cell.angle_beta   90.00
_cell.angle_gamma   90.00
#
_symmetry.space_group_name_H-M   'P 1'
#
loop_
_entity.id
_entity.type
_entity.pdbx_description
1 polymer ?
#
loop_
_entity_poly.entity_id
_entity_poly.type
_entity_poly.pdbx_seq_one_letter_code
_entity_poly.pdbx_strand_id
1 'polypeptide(L)'
;MRNAHPWMIVGGLLLIGAPAAHAATSDSDQLSLTAGADYSSGKYGTNTNTDIWSVPVTAAYQTDRWTFKLTVPYINISGASNVIPGVGKVKNGNPRGRGHGKGGLPPIPGTTTSSGSASGLGDVTASVGYELFTSADRTFGLDLTGKVKFGTADEDKGLGTGKNDYGLSLDTYKVVGDWTAFGGVGWMKYSSSQYIQLRNAFNANVGAEYKLSSNDGIGAYYYYRERIATGGASQSELTGYWNHKFSSNLRLQAYAMGGFSDGSPDYGVGASLKYSF
;
A
#
# COMPACT_ATOMS: atom_id res chain seq x y z
N MET A 1 -12.67 33.05 -6.63
CA MET A 1 -13.00 31.94 -5.71
C MET A 1 -12.12 30.77 -6.13
N ARG A 2 -11.13 30.41 -5.32
CA ARG A 2 -10.17 29.33 -5.66
C ARG A 2 -10.83 27.98 -5.37
N ASN A 3 -11.12 27.21 -6.40
CA ASN A 3 -11.61 25.85 -6.26
C ASN A 3 -10.49 24.97 -5.69
N ALA A 4 -10.63 24.57 -4.44
CA ALA A 4 -9.77 23.57 -3.82
C ALA A 4 -10.10 22.20 -4.46
N HIS A 5 -9.18 21.64 -5.21
CA HIS A 5 -9.31 20.30 -5.78
C HIS A 5 -9.17 19.21 -4.73
N PRO A 6 -9.85 18.05 -4.89
CA PRO A 6 -9.81 16.96 -3.93
C PRO A 6 -8.43 16.30 -3.90
N TRP A 7 -7.89 16.14 -2.71
CA TRP A 7 -6.63 15.45 -2.44
C TRP A 7 -6.94 14.00 -2.11
N MET A 8 -6.59 13.08 -2.97
CA MET A 8 -6.70 11.67 -2.64
C MET A 8 -5.56 11.25 -1.72
N ILE A 9 -5.90 10.80 -0.51
CA ILE A 9 -5.04 9.98 0.32
C ILE A 9 -5.60 8.58 0.16
N VAL A 10 -4.90 7.70 -0.53
CA VAL A 10 -5.27 6.29 -0.55
C VAL A 10 -4.40 5.59 0.46
N GLY A 11 -4.96 5.33 1.63
CA GLY A 11 -4.39 4.42 2.62
C GLY A 11 -4.80 3.01 2.25
N GLY A 12 -3.90 2.20 1.77
CA GLY A 12 -4.09 0.78 1.56
C GLY A 12 -3.08 0.02 2.39
N LEU A 13 -3.53 -1.02 3.05
CA LEU A 13 -2.68 -1.99 3.70
C LEU A 13 -1.68 -2.50 2.67
N LEU A 14 -0.40 -2.38 2.99
CA LEU A 14 0.72 -2.91 2.25
C LEU A 14 1.18 -2.12 1.01
N LEU A 15 2.05 -1.13 1.25
CA LEU A 15 3.25 -0.80 0.47
C LEU A 15 3.15 -0.74 -1.07
N ILE A 16 1.95 -0.63 -1.64
CA ILE A 16 1.79 -0.44 -3.06
C ILE A 16 1.12 0.90 -3.23
N GLY A 17 1.86 1.85 -3.78
CA GLY A 17 1.38 3.19 -3.98
C GLY A 17 0.07 3.18 -4.74
N ALA A 18 -1.01 3.47 -4.05
CA ALA A 18 -2.14 4.03 -4.74
C ALA A 18 -1.69 5.37 -5.33
N PRO A 19 -2.13 5.71 -6.54
CA PRO A 19 -1.76 6.96 -7.15
C PRO A 19 -2.17 8.10 -6.22
N ALA A 20 -1.20 8.84 -5.75
CA ALA A 20 -1.49 10.13 -5.21
C ALA A 20 -1.84 11.00 -6.42
N ALA A 21 -3.13 11.16 -6.72
CA ALA A 21 -3.53 12.22 -7.62
C ALA A 21 -3.08 13.54 -6.97
N HIS A 22 -1.96 14.06 -7.42
CA HIS A 22 -1.40 15.29 -6.94
C HIS A 22 -2.24 16.43 -7.50
N ALA A 23 -3.22 16.87 -6.73
CA ALA A 23 -3.88 18.12 -7.05
C ALA A 23 -3.03 19.25 -6.48
N ALA A 24 -2.39 19.94 -7.39
CA ALA A 24 -2.03 21.34 -7.32
C ALA A 24 -1.08 21.83 -6.24
N THR A 25 0.08 22.13 -6.68
CA THR A 25 1.00 23.09 -6.09
C THR A 25 0.26 24.38 -5.65
N SER A 26 0.26 24.63 -4.37
CA SER A 26 0.45 26.01 -3.92
C SER A 26 1.90 26.37 -4.27
N ASP A 27 2.20 27.61 -4.64
CA ASP A 27 3.56 28.14 -4.78
C ASP A 27 4.36 28.11 -3.46
N SER A 28 3.96 27.29 -2.49
CA SER A 28 4.56 27.15 -1.17
C SER A 28 4.82 25.69 -0.87
N ASP A 29 6.00 25.45 -0.35
CA ASP A 29 6.40 24.16 0.20
C ASP A 29 5.40 23.68 1.25
N GLN A 30 5.02 22.41 1.19
CA GLN A 30 4.06 21.85 2.12
C GLN A 30 4.62 20.58 2.77
N LEU A 31 4.77 20.64 4.07
CA LEU A 31 5.03 19.45 4.90
C LEU A 31 3.69 18.86 5.37
N SER A 32 3.58 17.56 5.39
CA SER A 32 2.42 16.87 5.98
C SER A 32 2.83 15.60 6.70
N LEU A 33 2.05 15.25 7.73
CA LEU A 33 2.17 14.01 8.49
C LEU A 33 0.84 13.27 8.42
N THR A 34 0.90 11.98 8.10
CA THR A 34 -0.26 11.09 8.08
C THR A 34 -0.02 9.93 9.03
N ALA A 35 -0.99 9.63 9.88
CA ALA A 35 -1.02 8.42 10.70
C ALA A 35 -2.28 7.63 10.38
N GLY A 36 -2.16 6.32 10.23
CA GLY A 36 -3.27 5.42 9.92
C GLY A 36 -3.34 4.22 10.84
N ALA A 37 -4.45 3.50 10.73
CA ALA A 37 -4.64 2.18 11.31
C ALA A 37 -5.42 1.35 10.28
N ASP A 38 -4.88 0.18 9.97
CA ASP A 38 -5.38 -0.72 8.94
C ASP A 38 -5.52 -2.13 9.51
N TYR A 39 -6.56 -2.83 9.09
CA TYR A 39 -6.79 -4.23 9.37
C TYR A 39 -7.15 -4.97 8.09
N SER A 40 -6.58 -6.15 7.89
CA SER A 40 -7.02 -7.07 6.84
C SER A 40 -7.02 -8.51 7.34
N SER A 41 -7.89 -9.32 6.77
CA SER A 41 -8.03 -10.73 7.07
C SER A 41 -8.28 -11.51 5.79
N GLY A 42 -7.68 -12.68 5.68
CA GLY A 42 -7.88 -13.56 4.53
C GLY A 42 -7.06 -14.83 4.60
N LYS A 43 -7.41 -15.77 3.74
CA LYS A 43 -6.72 -17.07 3.64
C LYS A 43 -5.47 -17.02 2.80
N TYR A 44 -5.36 -16.11 1.84
CA TYR A 44 -4.23 -15.99 0.91
C TYR A 44 -3.87 -17.31 0.21
N GLY A 45 -4.90 -18.12 -0.13
CA GLY A 45 -4.71 -19.45 -0.71
C GLY A 45 -4.13 -20.50 0.26
N THR A 46 -4.24 -20.27 1.56
CA THR A 46 -3.95 -21.23 2.63
C THR A 46 -5.26 -21.74 3.26
N ASN A 47 -5.16 -22.70 4.19
CA ASN A 47 -6.33 -23.19 4.95
C ASN A 47 -6.56 -22.41 6.26
N THR A 48 -5.71 -21.42 6.56
CA THR A 48 -5.75 -20.66 7.81
C THR A 48 -5.92 -19.18 7.51
N ASN A 49 -6.83 -18.51 8.18
CA ASN A 49 -6.93 -17.06 8.11
C ASN A 49 -5.65 -16.42 8.65
N THR A 50 -5.25 -15.37 7.99
CA THR A 50 -4.14 -14.50 8.41
C THR A 50 -4.69 -13.12 8.60
N ASP A 51 -4.55 -12.62 9.82
CA ASP A 51 -4.95 -11.28 10.24
C ASP A 51 -3.73 -10.38 10.29
N ILE A 52 -3.82 -9.21 9.70
CA ILE A 52 -2.74 -8.24 9.67
C ILE A 52 -3.29 -6.89 10.14
N TRP A 53 -2.69 -6.37 11.21
CA TRP A 53 -2.84 -5.00 11.66
C TRP A 53 -1.62 -4.19 11.24
N SER A 54 -1.83 -2.97 10.77
CA SER A 54 -0.75 -2.04 10.45
C SER A 54 -1.07 -0.64 10.96
N VAL A 55 -0.06 0.02 11.51
CA VAL A 55 -0.11 1.44 11.90
C VAL A 55 0.99 2.17 11.14
N PRO A 56 0.71 2.63 9.91
CA PRO A 56 1.67 3.41 9.13
C PRO A 56 1.71 4.87 9.61
N VAL A 57 2.93 5.42 9.66
CA VAL A 57 3.17 6.86 9.80
C VAL A 57 3.94 7.32 8.58
N THR A 58 3.41 8.32 7.88
CA THR A 58 3.99 8.87 6.65
C THR A 58 4.27 10.35 6.83
N ALA A 59 5.52 10.75 6.63
CA ALA A 59 5.91 12.14 6.40
C ALA A 59 5.98 12.40 4.90
N ALA A 60 5.42 13.51 4.43
CA ALA A 60 5.51 13.91 3.03
C ALA A 60 5.85 15.40 2.94
N TYR A 61 6.79 15.71 2.03
CA TYR A 61 7.17 17.06 1.69
C TYR A 61 6.94 17.27 0.19
N GLN A 62 6.19 18.31 -0.13
CA GLN A 62 5.87 18.69 -1.50
C GLN A 62 6.43 20.07 -1.76
N THR A 63 7.14 20.22 -2.87
CA THR A 63 7.73 21.49 -3.35
C THR A 63 7.70 21.51 -4.87
N ASP A 64 7.23 22.58 -5.47
CA ASP A 64 7.06 22.70 -6.92
C ASP A 64 6.39 21.44 -7.53
N ARG A 65 7.16 20.73 -8.35
CA ARG A 65 6.77 19.50 -9.05
C ARG A 65 7.20 18.23 -8.32
N TRP A 66 7.90 18.34 -7.18
CA TRP A 66 8.44 17.21 -6.45
C TRP A 66 7.61 16.85 -5.25
N THR A 67 7.48 15.57 -5.00
CA THR A 67 6.90 15.02 -3.76
C THR A 67 7.82 13.96 -3.20
N PHE A 68 8.23 14.15 -1.96
CA PHE A 68 9.03 13.20 -1.19
C PHE A 68 8.17 12.58 -0.12
N LYS A 69 8.20 11.25 0.03
CA LYS A 69 7.46 10.55 1.09
C LYS A 69 8.34 9.54 1.78
N LEU A 70 8.18 9.42 3.10
CA LEU A 70 8.79 8.39 3.93
C LEU A 70 7.70 7.76 4.79
N THR A 71 7.52 6.44 4.70
CA THR A 71 6.53 5.69 5.47
C THR A 71 7.21 4.67 6.36
N VAL A 72 6.86 4.67 7.63
CA VAL A 72 7.31 3.71 8.65
C VAL A 72 6.08 3.00 9.22
N PRO A 73 5.84 1.73 8.90
CA PRO A 73 4.71 0.97 9.45
C PRO A 73 5.12 0.17 10.69
N TYR A 74 4.24 0.08 11.67
CA TYR A 74 4.28 -0.97 12.69
C TYR A 74 3.25 -2.04 12.33
N ILE A 75 3.64 -3.32 12.34
CA ILE A 75 2.82 -4.43 11.87
C ILE A 75 2.63 -5.44 12.99
N ASN A 76 1.41 -5.96 13.11
CA ASN A 76 1.09 -7.17 13.86
C ASN A 76 0.43 -8.15 12.90
N ILE A 77 0.94 -9.37 12.83
CA ILE A 77 0.42 -10.43 11.98
C ILE A 77 0.16 -11.69 12.80
N SER A 78 -0.97 -12.33 12.56
CA SER A 78 -1.36 -13.62 13.16
C SER A 78 -1.97 -14.51 12.11
N GLY A 79 -1.56 -15.77 12.03
CA GLY A 79 -2.08 -16.73 11.05
C GLY A 79 -0.99 -17.56 10.38
N ALA A 80 -1.20 -17.93 9.12
CA ALA A 80 -0.31 -18.80 8.36
C ALA A 80 1.12 -18.25 8.30
N SER A 81 2.10 -19.06 8.67
CA SER A 81 3.52 -18.66 8.78
C SER A 81 4.16 -18.34 7.42
N ASN A 82 3.58 -18.85 6.34
CA ASN A 82 4.03 -18.63 4.98
C ASN A 82 3.32 -17.46 4.27
N VAL A 83 2.53 -16.67 4.99
CA VAL A 83 1.98 -15.40 4.50
C VAL A 83 2.84 -14.27 5.06
N ILE A 84 3.38 -13.43 4.17
CA ILE A 84 4.22 -12.28 4.52
C ILE A 84 3.48 -11.00 4.13
N PRO A 85 3.42 -10.00 5.02
CA PRO A 85 2.84 -8.70 4.72
C PRO A 85 3.40 -8.12 3.41
N GLY A 86 2.53 -7.65 2.50
CA GLY A 86 2.89 -7.06 1.22
C GLY A 86 3.28 -8.04 0.11
N VAL A 87 3.56 -9.27 0.47
CA VAL A 87 3.96 -10.30 -0.47
C VAL A 87 2.81 -11.28 -0.73
N GLY A 88 2.10 -11.68 0.34
CA GLY A 88 1.11 -12.76 0.33
C GLY A 88 1.76 -14.11 0.62
N LYS A 89 1.18 -15.18 0.08
CA LYS A 89 1.68 -16.55 0.26
C LYS A 89 3.01 -16.78 -0.45
N VAL A 90 3.98 -17.32 0.27
CA VAL A 90 5.32 -17.65 -0.24
C VAL A 90 5.70 -19.09 0.14
N LYS A 91 6.67 -19.65 -0.58
CA LYS A 91 7.47 -20.77 -0.06
C LYS A 91 8.57 -20.17 0.80
N ASN A 92 8.44 -20.27 2.11
CA ASN A 92 9.41 -19.75 3.06
C ASN A 92 10.26 -20.89 3.62
N GLY A 93 11.54 -20.92 3.27
CA GLY A 93 12.50 -21.91 3.76
C GLY A 93 13.25 -21.47 5.03
N ASN A 94 12.86 -20.33 5.66
CA ASN A 94 13.55 -19.84 6.84
C ASN A 94 13.29 -20.74 8.05
N PRO A 95 14.31 -21.44 8.62
CA PRO A 95 14.15 -22.32 9.76
C PRO A 95 13.77 -21.59 11.06
N ARG A 96 13.97 -20.26 11.11
CA ARG A 96 13.58 -19.39 12.23
C ARG A 96 12.24 -18.70 11.98
N GLY A 97 11.62 -18.93 10.80
CA GLY A 97 10.40 -18.28 10.39
C GLY A 97 9.26 -18.46 11.40
N ARG A 98 8.33 -17.51 11.39
CA ARG A 98 7.13 -17.55 12.23
C ARG A 98 6.43 -18.91 12.16
N GLY A 99 6.03 -19.47 13.31
CA GLY A 99 5.37 -20.78 13.40
C GLY A 99 6.31 -21.99 13.51
N HIS A 100 7.62 -21.78 13.47
CA HIS A 100 8.58 -22.80 13.88
C HIS A 100 8.77 -22.72 15.41
N GLY A 101 8.63 -23.84 16.10
CA GLY A 101 8.88 -23.89 17.56
C GLY A 101 10.33 -23.53 17.90
N LYS A 102 10.61 -23.20 19.16
CA LYS A 102 11.95 -22.83 19.68
C LYS A 102 13.06 -23.89 19.50
N GLY A 103 12.95 -24.80 18.58
CA GLY A 103 13.94 -25.84 18.27
C GLY A 103 14.39 -25.92 16.82
N GLY A 104 13.84 -25.07 15.93
CA GLY A 104 14.32 -24.96 14.55
C GLY A 104 14.23 -26.25 13.71
N LEU A 105 13.43 -27.22 14.10
CA LEU A 105 13.19 -28.42 13.29
C LEU A 105 12.34 -28.05 12.05
N PRO A 106 12.76 -28.45 10.84
CA PRO A 106 11.98 -28.21 9.64
C PRO A 106 10.62 -28.90 9.77
N PRO A 107 9.54 -28.32 9.17
CA PRO A 107 8.23 -28.97 9.13
C PRO A 107 8.36 -30.37 8.54
N ILE A 108 7.75 -31.35 9.15
CA ILE A 108 7.69 -32.71 8.62
C ILE A 108 6.94 -32.66 7.28
N PRO A 109 7.48 -33.21 6.18
CA PRO A 109 6.79 -33.26 4.91
C PRO A 109 5.39 -33.84 5.06
N GLY A 110 4.35 -33.08 4.65
CA GLY A 110 2.95 -33.50 4.75
C GLY A 110 2.17 -32.92 5.93
N THR A 111 2.78 -32.13 6.81
CA THR A 111 2.07 -31.43 7.90
C THR A 111 1.46 -30.10 7.42
N THR A 112 0.31 -29.76 8.00
CA THR A 112 -0.42 -28.50 7.77
C THR A 112 0.47 -27.27 7.99
N THR A 113 0.25 -26.21 7.22
CA THR A 113 0.90 -24.91 7.38
C THR A 113 0.91 -24.50 8.86
N SER A 114 2.09 -24.31 9.43
CA SER A 114 2.22 -23.83 10.81
C SER A 114 1.63 -22.42 10.90
N SER A 115 1.00 -22.08 12.01
CA SER A 115 0.49 -20.75 12.31
C SER A 115 1.27 -20.10 13.44
N GLY A 116 1.30 -18.78 13.48
CA GLY A 116 1.98 -18.03 14.53
C GLY A 116 1.66 -16.55 14.44
N SER A 117 2.05 -15.83 15.50
CA SER A 117 1.90 -14.38 15.55
C SER A 117 3.25 -13.69 15.73
N ALA A 118 3.37 -12.50 15.18
CA ALA A 118 4.55 -11.65 15.35
C ALA A 118 4.16 -10.18 15.23
N SER A 119 4.95 -9.31 15.85
CA SER A 119 4.79 -7.87 15.71
C SER A 119 6.14 -7.16 15.69
N GLY A 120 6.18 -5.98 15.10
CA GLY A 120 7.37 -5.16 15.02
C GLY A 120 7.27 -4.11 13.90
N LEU A 121 8.39 -3.44 13.64
CA LEU A 121 8.48 -2.54 12.50
C LEU A 121 8.39 -3.35 11.19
N GLY A 122 7.62 -2.83 10.26
CA GLY A 122 7.59 -3.33 8.90
C GLY A 122 8.71 -2.74 8.04
N ASP A 123 8.63 -2.98 6.73
CA ASP A 123 9.59 -2.41 5.79
C ASP A 123 9.33 -0.91 5.60
N VAL A 124 10.34 -0.08 5.86
CA VAL A 124 10.31 1.36 5.60
C VAL A 124 10.27 1.59 4.10
N THR A 125 9.45 2.53 3.65
CA THR A 125 9.33 2.89 2.23
C THR A 125 9.65 4.35 2.03
N ALA A 126 10.51 4.67 1.09
CA ALA A 126 10.73 6.03 0.59
C ALA A 126 10.27 6.13 -0.87
N SER A 127 9.70 7.26 -1.26
CA SER A 127 9.37 7.53 -2.65
C SER A 127 9.62 8.99 -3.02
N VAL A 128 9.91 9.19 -4.32
CA VAL A 128 10.08 10.49 -4.94
C VAL A 128 9.17 10.53 -6.16
N GLY A 129 8.19 11.43 -6.14
CA GLY A 129 7.29 11.72 -7.24
C GLY A 129 7.71 12.99 -7.96
N TYR A 130 7.53 13.00 -9.27
CA TYR A 130 7.71 14.17 -10.12
C TYR A 130 6.51 14.36 -11.03
N GLU A 131 5.91 15.55 -10.97
CA GLU A 131 4.83 15.95 -11.87
C GLU A 131 5.39 16.20 -13.27
N LEU A 132 5.21 15.21 -14.18
CA LEU A 132 5.66 15.30 -15.56
C LEU A 132 4.87 16.34 -16.33
N PHE A 133 3.57 16.35 -16.12
CA PHE A 133 2.64 17.23 -16.81
C PHE A 133 1.41 17.55 -15.95
N THR A 134 0.98 18.80 -16.00
CA THR A 134 -0.32 19.24 -15.47
C THR A 134 -0.92 20.26 -16.45
N SER A 135 -2.18 20.07 -16.84
CA SER A 135 -2.90 21.03 -17.69
C SER A 135 -3.07 22.36 -16.96
N ALA A 136 -3.14 23.47 -17.72
CA ALA A 136 -3.23 24.83 -17.16
C ALA A 136 -4.46 25.01 -16.24
N ASP A 137 -5.55 24.32 -16.54
CA ASP A 137 -6.77 24.28 -15.73
C ASP A 137 -6.71 23.22 -14.59
N ARG A 138 -5.59 22.49 -14.50
CA ARG A 138 -5.34 21.42 -13.52
C ARG A 138 -6.38 20.31 -13.50
N THR A 139 -7.07 20.10 -14.62
CA THR A 139 -8.05 19.02 -14.77
C THR A 139 -7.43 17.71 -15.24
N PHE A 140 -6.18 17.73 -15.69
CA PHE A 140 -5.44 16.54 -16.11
C PHE A 140 -3.99 16.62 -15.59
N GLY A 141 -3.47 15.50 -15.08
CA GLY A 141 -2.10 15.39 -14.64
C GLY A 141 -1.49 14.03 -14.93
N LEU A 142 -0.16 14.02 -15.00
CA LEU A 142 0.67 12.84 -15.23
C LEU A 142 1.88 12.91 -14.30
N ASP A 143 2.04 11.89 -13.44
CA ASP A 143 3.08 11.81 -12.42
C ASP A 143 3.96 10.58 -12.61
N LEU A 144 5.25 10.74 -12.44
CA LEU A 144 6.23 9.66 -12.38
C LEU A 144 6.72 9.50 -10.94
N THR A 145 6.66 8.28 -10.38
CA THR A 145 7.11 8.01 -9.01
C THR A 145 8.15 6.90 -8.97
N GLY A 146 9.31 7.19 -8.41
CA GLY A 146 10.30 6.21 -7.99
C GLY A 146 10.08 5.82 -6.53
N LYS A 147 10.21 4.52 -6.20
CA LYS A 147 10.01 3.98 -4.86
C LYS A 147 11.12 3.02 -4.47
N VAL A 148 11.52 3.09 -3.21
CA VAL A 148 12.39 2.09 -2.56
C VAL A 148 11.70 1.60 -1.31
N LYS A 149 11.57 0.29 -1.18
CA LYS A 149 11.22 -0.40 0.07
C LYS A 149 12.51 -0.92 0.69
N PHE A 150 12.83 -0.48 1.87
CA PHE A 150 13.99 -0.97 2.62
C PHE A 150 13.62 -2.23 3.41
N GLY A 151 14.46 -3.26 3.37
CA GLY A 151 14.27 -4.50 4.12
C GLY A 151 14.56 -4.33 5.61
N THR A 152 13.82 -3.46 6.29
CA THR A 152 13.97 -3.14 7.72
C THR A 152 13.13 -4.04 8.62
N ALA A 153 12.15 -4.73 8.06
CA ALA A 153 11.32 -5.67 8.78
C ALA A 153 12.10 -6.96 9.13
N ASP A 154 11.76 -7.53 10.27
CA ASP A 154 12.38 -8.74 10.78
C ASP A 154 11.93 -9.96 9.94
N GLU A 155 12.87 -10.51 9.14
CA GLU A 155 12.64 -11.69 8.27
C GLU A 155 12.36 -12.95 9.09
N ASP A 156 13.01 -13.12 10.24
CA ASP A 156 12.79 -14.27 11.12
C ASP A 156 11.40 -14.25 11.76
N LYS A 157 10.84 -13.07 11.99
CA LYS A 157 9.45 -12.91 12.42
C LYS A 157 8.43 -12.98 11.28
N GLY A 158 8.88 -13.03 10.02
CA GLY A 158 8.02 -13.01 8.85
C GLY A 158 7.24 -11.70 8.70
N LEU A 159 7.81 -10.58 9.15
CA LEU A 159 7.24 -9.24 9.00
C LEU A 159 7.61 -8.60 7.66
N GLY A 160 8.59 -9.16 6.96
CA GLY A 160 9.07 -8.76 5.65
C GLY A 160 10.04 -9.77 5.07
N THR A 161 10.69 -9.42 3.98
CA THR A 161 11.64 -10.29 3.26
C THR A 161 13.10 -10.01 3.62
N GLY A 162 13.37 -8.99 4.45
CA GLY A 162 14.73 -8.55 4.78
C GLY A 162 15.51 -8.01 3.58
N LYS A 163 14.86 -7.69 2.47
CA LYS A 163 15.48 -7.25 1.22
C LYS A 163 14.89 -5.93 0.73
N ASN A 164 15.73 -5.13 0.06
CA ASN A 164 15.29 -3.91 -0.58
C ASN A 164 14.60 -4.22 -1.91
N ASP A 165 13.48 -3.55 -2.16
CA ASP A 165 12.75 -3.61 -3.43
C ASP A 165 12.70 -2.22 -4.07
N TYR A 166 12.60 -2.17 -5.40
CA TYR A 166 12.65 -0.92 -6.17
C TYR A 166 11.48 -0.88 -7.14
N GLY A 167 10.83 0.26 -7.22
CA GLY A 167 9.65 0.44 -8.07
C GLY A 167 9.67 1.73 -8.86
N LEU A 168 8.94 1.71 -9.96
CA LEU A 168 8.63 2.87 -10.78
C LEU A 168 7.15 2.81 -11.14
N SER A 169 6.43 3.93 -11.05
CA SER A 169 5.03 4.03 -11.51
C SER A 169 4.80 5.30 -12.29
N LEU A 170 3.83 5.21 -13.19
CA LEU A 170 3.27 6.32 -13.95
C LEU A 170 1.79 6.40 -13.62
N ASP A 171 1.36 7.52 -13.08
CA ASP A 171 0.03 7.75 -12.57
C ASP A 171 -0.61 8.95 -13.27
N THR A 172 -1.92 8.92 -13.48
CA THR A 172 -2.67 9.98 -14.18
C THR A 172 -4.02 10.20 -13.54
N TYR A 173 -4.55 11.41 -13.71
CA TYR A 173 -5.92 11.74 -13.33
C TYR A 173 -6.58 12.68 -14.35
N LYS A 174 -7.92 12.64 -14.40
CA LYS A 174 -8.75 13.59 -15.16
C LYS A 174 -9.95 14.00 -14.33
N VAL A 175 -10.15 15.32 -14.18
CA VAL A 175 -11.31 15.93 -13.53
C VAL A 175 -12.34 16.32 -14.58
N VAL A 176 -13.59 15.92 -14.38
CA VAL A 176 -14.75 16.26 -15.23
C VAL A 176 -15.93 16.59 -14.33
N GLY A 177 -16.23 17.86 -14.15
CA GLY A 177 -17.24 18.31 -13.19
C GLY A 177 -16.85 17.92 -11.76
N ASP A 178 -17.73 17.19 -11.08
CA ASP A 178 -17.50 16.68 -9.72
C ASP A 178 -16.82 15.29 -9.69
N TRP A 179 -16.52 14.71 -10.85
CA TRP A 179 -15.82 13.45 -10.98
C TRP A 179 -14.32 13.63 -11.21
N THR A 180 -13.54 12.81 -10.54
CA THR A 180 -12.11 12.62 -10.83
C THR A 180 -11.88 11.16 -11.18
N ALA A 181 -11.60 10.86 -12.43
CA ALA A 181 -11.10 9.56 -12.85
C ALA A 181 -9.58 9.52 -12.67
N PHE A 182 -9.03 8.38 -12.26
CA PHE A 182 -7.59 8.21 -12.09
C PHE A 182 -7.17 6.78 -12.41
N GLY A 183 -5.89 6.60 -12.67
CA GLY A 183 -5.31 5.30 -12.88
C GLY A 183 -3.79 5.37 -12.99
N GLY A 184 -3.17 4.21 -12.87
CA GLY A 184 -1.72 4.12 -12.94
C GLY A 184 -1.25 2.73 -13.30
N VAL A 185 0.00 2.67 -13.77
CA VAL A 185 0.72 1.43 -14.01
C VAL A 185 2.07 1.52 -13.33
N GLY A 186 2.53 0.41 -12.78
CA GLY A 186 3.80 0.36 -12.09
C GLY A 186 4.53 -0.96 -12.34
N TRP A 187 5.83 -0.91 -12.12
CA TRP A 187 6.68 -2.08 -12.13
C TRP A 187 7.56 -2.09 -10.89
N MET A 188 7.71 -3.27 -10.27
CA MET A 188 8.58 -3.44 -9.12
C MET A 188 9.56 -4.58 -9.33
N LYS A 189 10.81 -4.31 -9.00
CA LYS A 189 11.86 -5.30 -8.80
C LYS A 189 11.81 -5.75 -7.35
N TYR A 190 11.41 -7.00 -7.14
CA TYR A 190 11.44 -7.65 -5.83
C TYR A 190 12.73 -8.43 -5.69
N SER A 191 13.40 -8.25 -4.56
CA SER A 191 14.66 -8.94 -4.26
C SER A 191 14.38 -10.23 -3.50
N SER A 192 14.94 -11.33 -3.99
CA SER A 192 14.88 -12.63 -3.32
C SER A 192 15.83 -12.67 -2.13
N SER A 193 15.44 -13.39 -1.07
CA SER A 193 16.36 -13.78 -0.01
C SER A 193 16.83 -15.22 -0.22
N GLN A 194 17.69 -15.71 0.66
CA GLN A 194 18.08 -17.13 0.62
C GLN A 194 16.92 -18.07 0.93
N TYR A 195 15.85 -17.56 1.55
CA TYR A 195 14.69 -18.35 2.00
C TYR A 195 13.45 -18.15 1.12
N ILE A 196 13.36 -17.01 0.44
CA ILE A 196 12.16 -16.61 -0.31
C ILE A 196 12.57 -16.18 -1.71
N GLN A 197 12.01 -16.85 -2.73
CA GLN A 197 12.23 -16.51 -4.12
C GLN A 197 11.09 -15.66 -4.66
N LEU A 198 11.44 -14.46 -5.09
CA LEU A 198 10.51 -13.48 -5.67
C LEU A 198 10.88 -13.17 -7.11
N ARG A 199 9.90 -12.71 -7.86
CA ARG A 199 10.03 -12.24 -9.24
C ARG A 199 9.51 -10.81 -9.35
N ASN A 200 10.03 -10.07 -10.31
CA ASN A 200 9.52 -8.76 -10.65
C ASN A 200 8.07 -8.84 -11.12
N ALA A 201 7.32 -7.78 -10.94
CA ALA A 201 5.91 -7.77 -11.29
C ALA A 201 5.43 -6.37 -11.72
N PHE A 202 4.47 -6.37 -12.63
CA PHE A 202 3.67 -5.21 -12.96
C PHE A 202 2.48 -5.11 -11.99
N ASN A 203 2.03 -3.89 -11.80
CA ASN A 203 0.79 -3.56 -11.11
C ASN A 203 0.06 -2.46 -11.88
N ALA A 204 -1.24 -2.38 -11.68
CA ALA A 204 -2.08 -1.34 -12.26
C ALA A 204 -3.23 -1.03 -11.32
N ASN A 205 -3.73 0.18 -11.42
CA ASN A 205 -4.95 0.60 -10.72
C ASN A 205 -5.80 1.47 -11.65
N VAL A 206 -7.09 1.49 -11.39
CA VAL A 206 -8.03 2.40 -12.04
C VAL A 206 -9.18 2.68 -11.09
N GLY A 207 -9.63 3.92 -11.04
CA GLY A 207 -10.69 4.32 -10.13
C GLY A 207 -11.30 5.66 -10.46
N ALA A 208 -12.28 6.04 -9.64
CA ALA A 208 -12.88 7.35 -9.71
C ALA A 208 -13.32 7.81 -8.31
N GLU A 209 -13.34 9.11 -8.12
CA GLU A 209 -13.88 9.80 -6.96
C GLU A 209 -14.99 10.76 -7.39
N TYR A 210 -16.05 10.80 -6.63
CA TYR A 210 -17.11 11.80 -6.75
C TYR A 210 -17.06 12.76 -5.56
N LYS A 211 -17.03 14.05 -5.86
CA LYS A 211 -17.06 15.12 -4.89
C LYS A 211 -18.50 15.33 -4.41
N LEU A 212 -18.81 14.90 -3.19
CA LEU A 212 -20.13 15.06 -2.57
C LEU A 212 -20.38 16.48 -2.09
N SER A 213 -19.35 17.14 -1.56
CA SER A 213 -19.41 18.49 -1.02
C SER A 213 -18.06 19.20 -1.13
N SER A 214 -17.94 20.40 -0.57
CA SER A 214 -16.64 21.07 -0.42
C SER A 214 -15.68 20.33 0.50
N ASN A 215 -16.21 19.46 1.37
CA ASN A 215 -15.43 18.77 2.40
C ASN A 215 -15.42 17.25 2.25
N ASP A 216 -16.33 16.68 1.45
CA ASP A 216 -16.52 15.24 1.33
C ASP A 216 -16.34 14.75 -0.10
N GLY A 217 -15.66 13.62 -0.23
CA GLY A 217 -15.56 12.85 -1.45
C GLY A 217 -15.72 11.37 -1.16
N ILE A 218 -16.35 10.65 -2.08
CA ILE A 218 -16.38 9.18 -2.07
C ILE A 218 -15.78 8.65 -3.35
N GLY A 219 -15.08 7.54 -3.27
CA GLY A 219 -14.48 6.95 -4.46
C GLY A 219 -14.33 5.45 -4.32
N ALA A 220 -13.97 4.86 -5.46
CA ALA A 220 -13.58 3.46 -5.49
C ALA A 220 -12.49 3.26 -6.53
N TYR A 221 -11.63 2.28 -6.30
CA TYR A 221 -10.63 1.86 -7.27
C TYR A 221 -10.42 0.37 -7.23
N TYR A 222 -10.09 -0.18 -8.39
CA TYR A 222 -9.63 -1.54 -8.57
C TYR A 222 -8.10 -1.54 -8.66
N TYR A 223 -7.47 -2.48 -7.94
CA TYR A 223 -6.03 -2.69 -7.95
C TYR A 223 -5.71 -4.11 -8.40
N TYR A 224 -4.70 -4.24 -9.27
CA TYR A 224 -4.15 -5.50 -9.72
C TYR A 224 -2.62 -5.50 -9.60
N ARG A 225 -2.06 -6.63 -9.18
CA ARG A 225 -0.62 -6.90 -9.23
C ARG A 225 -0.39 -8.34 -9.66
N GLU A 226 0.55 -8.52 -10.56
CA GLU A 226 1.00 -9.86 -10.94
C GLU A 226 1.52 -10.64 -9.74
N ARG A 227 1.47 -11.96 -9.84
CA ARG A 227 2.08 -12.87 -8.86
C ARG A 227 3.57 -12.59 -8.70
N ILE A 228 4.03 -12.41 -7.46
CA ILE A 228 5.45 -12.11 -7.15
C ILE A 228 6.20 -13.27 -6.51
N ALA A 229 5.52 -14.32 -6.03
CA ALA A 229 6.14 -15.48 -5.40
C ALA A 229 5.75 -16.78 -6.10
N THR A 230 6.68 -17.74 -6.15
CA THR A 230 6.36 -19.10 -6.62
C THR A 230 5.39 -19.76 -5.65
N GLY A 231 4.25 -20.25 -6.16
CA GLY A 231 3.17 -20.83 -5.34
C GLY A 231 2.23 -19.79 -4.70
N GLY A 232 2.46 -18.49 -4.94
CA GLY A 232 1.50 -17.43 -4.67
C GLY A 232 0.55 -17.18 -5.84
N ALA A 233 -0.37 -16.24 -5.69
CA ALA A 233 -1.31 -15.78 -6.72
C ALA A 233 -1.11 -14.29 -7.03
N SER A 234 -1.74 -13.79 -8.09
CA SER A 234 -1.87 -12.36 -8.36
C SER A 234 -2.73 -11.71 -7.27
N GLN A 235 -2.55 -10.43 -7.05
CA GLN A 235 -3.39 -9.63 -6.17
C GLN A 235 -4.47 -8.94 -7.00
N SER A 236 -5.70 -8.91 -6.49
CA SER A 236 -6.86 -8.34 -7.17
C SER A 236 -7.84 -7.84 -6.11
N GLU A 237 -8.05 -6.52 -6.05
CA GLU A 237 -8.74 -5.86 -4.95
C GLU A 237 -9.61 -4.72 -5.44
N LEU A 238 -10.80 -4.57 -4.86
CA LEU A 238 -11.65 -3.40 -5.00
C LEU A 238 -11.73 -2.68 -3.66
N THR A 239 -11.41 -1.40 -3.66
CA THR A 239 -11.47 -0.54 -2.48
C THR A 239 -12.48 0.57 -2.69
N GLY A 240 -13.42 0.73 -1.76
CA GLY A 240 -14.26 1.91 -1.63
C GLY A 240 -13.75 2.79 -0.49
N TYR A 241 -13.77 4.10 -0.66
CA TYR A 241 -13.27 5.04 0.36
C TYR A 241 -14.11 6.30 0.46
N TRP A 242 -14.03 6.93 1.61
CA TRP A 242 -14.58 8.23 1.92
C TRP A 242 -13.48 9.14 2.46
N ASN A 243 -13.42 10.37 1.91
CA ASN A 243 -12.54 11.44 2.33
C ASN A 243 -13.35 12.54 3.00
N HIS A 244 -12.88 13.02 4.16
CA HIS A 244 -13.48 14.15 4.85
C HIS A 244 -12.43 15.20 5.23
N LYS A 245 -12.72 16.46 4.92
CA LYS A 245 -11.88 17.60 5.26
C LYS A 245 -12.47 18.33 6.46
N PHE A 246 -11.88 18.15 7.64
CA PHE A 246 -12.30 18.87 8.85
C PHE A 246 -11.92 20.35 8.82
N SER A 247 -10.71 20.66 8.28
CA SER A 247 -10.19 22.02 8.15
C SER A 247 -9.26 22.12 6.93
N SER A 248 -8.67 23.30 6.70
CA SER A 248 -7.62 23.46 5.67
C SER A 248 -6.47 22.48 5.86
N ASN A 249 -6.15 22.16 7.11
CA ASN A 249 -4.97 21.40 7.49
C ASN A 249 -5.24 19.94 7.88
N LEU A 250 -6.48 19.59 8.29
CA LEU A 250 -6.81 18.28 8.81
C LEU A 250 -7.79 17.53 7.91
N ARG A 251 -7.41 16.31 7.51
CA ARG A 251 -8.21 15.42 6.66
C ARG A 251 -8.24 14.01 7.20
N LEU A 252 -9.39 13.36 7.04
CA LEU A 252 -9.63 11.95 7.33
C LEU A 252 -9.87 11.22 6.01
N GLN A 253 -9.33 10.03 5.89
CA GLN A 253 -9.80 9.02 4.95
C GLN A 253 -10.19 7.77 5.71
N ALA A 254 -11.33 7.17 5.33
CA ALA A 254 -11.74 5.83 5.77
C ALA A 254 -12.02 4.97 4.54
N TYR A 255 -11.70 3.68 4.59
CA TYR A 255 -11.91 2.78 3.47
C TYR A 255 -12.31 1.37 3.90
N ALA A 256 -12.90 0.65 2.97
CA ALA A 256 -13.10 -0.79 3.03
C ALA A 256 -12.71 -1.42 1.70
N MET A 257 -12.13 -2.62 1.75
CA MET A 257 -11.70 -3.33 0.56
C MET A 257 -12.12 -4.79 0.60
N GLY A 258 -12.35 -5.36 -0.58
CA GLY A 258 -12.54 -6.78 -0.80
C GLY A 258 -11.54 -7.33 -1.81
N GLY A 259 -10.98 -8.50 -1.52
CA GLY A 259 -10.08 -9.21 -2.42
C GLY A 259 -10.80 -10.28 -3.23
N PHE A 260 -10.31 -10.49 -4.46
CA PHE A 260 -10.91 -11.42 -5.44
C PHE A 260 -9.95 -12.51 -5.90
N SER A 261 -8.84 -12.70 -5.17
CA SER A 261 -7.84 -13.70 -5.53
C SER A 261 -7.09 -14.20 -4.30
N ASP A 262 -6.48 -15.36 -4.41
CA ASP A 262 -5.65 -15.94 -3.35
C ASP A 262 -4.37 -15.13 -3.02
N GLY A 263 -4.06 -14.09 -3.79
CA GLY A 263 -2.96 -13.16 -3.51
C GLY A 263 -3.37 -11.97 -2.65
N SER A 264 -4.67 -11.80 -2.43
CA SER A 264 -5.29 -10.71 -1.67
C SER A 264 -5.84 -11.20 -0.32
N PRO A 265 -6.01 -10.32 0.67
CA PRO A 265 -6.88 -10.62 1.80
C PRO A 265 -8.33 -10.75 1.33
N ASP A 266 -9.17 -11.47 2.07
CA ASP A 266 -10.59 -11.59 1.75
C ASP A 266 -11.28 -10.24 1.93
N TYR A 267 -10.91 -9.49 2.97
CA TYR A 267 -11.36 -8.11 3.21
C TYR A 267 -10.35 -7.30 4.03
N GLY A 268 -10.50 -6.00 4.01
CA GLY A 268 -9.75 -5.06 4.84
C GLY A 268 -10.53 -3.77 5.09
N VAL A 269 -10.18 -3.10 6.17
CA VAL A 269 -10.70 -1.78 6.53
C VAL A 269 -9.58 -0.92 7.11
N GLY A 270 -9.71 0.37 6.99
CA GLY A 270 -8.72 1.27 7.59
C GLY A 270 -9.19 2.72 7.61
N ALA A 271 -8.46 3.50 8.39
CA ALA A 271 -8.62 4.94 8.43
C ALA A 271 -7.28 5.63 8.64
N SER A 272 -7.16 6.86 8.14
CA SER A 272 -5.97 7.68 8.33
C SER A 272 -6.32 9.15 8.51
N LEU A 273 -5.52 9.83 9.32
CA LEU A 273 -5.58 11.27 9.52
C LEU A 273 -4.31 11.92 8.94
N LYS A 274 -4.49 12.90 8.08
CA LYS A 274 -3.43 13.73 7.52
C LYS A 274 -3.51 15.14 8.10
N TYR A 275 -2.39 15.62 8.63
CA TYR A 275 -2.19 17.03 9.00
C TYR A 275 -1.17 17.66 8.06
N SER A 276 -1.52 18.82 7.50
CA SER A 276 -0.63 19.65 6.65
C SER A 276 -0.24 20.92 7.40
N PHE A 277 1.05 21.22 7.44
CA PHE A 277 1.62 22.36 8.17
C PHE A 277 1.60 23.64 7.33
#